data_1e287f9be81002e90b3bef5f9eff6aca
#
_entry.id   1e287f9be81002e90b3bef5f9eff6aca
#
_cell.length_a   1.000
_cell.length_b   1.000
_cell.length_c   1.000
_cell.angle_alpha   90.00
_cell.angle_beta   90.00
_cell.angle_gamma   90.00
#
_symmetry.space_group_name_H-M   'P 1'
#
loop_
_entity.id
_entity.type
_entity.pdbx_description
1 polymer ?
#
loop_
_entity_poly.entity_id
_entity_poly.type
_entity_poly.pdbx_seq_one_letter_code
_entity_poly.pdbx_strand_id
1 'polypeptide(L)'
;MDRKPLCRAAEVPVNAIKQFDKVCVVNAGDRFFACQSACPHEGVALCDGVFDGDVLTCLEHLWQWSLRAGGEPRGLAERPLEMYELEVDGDAVYLKT
;
A
#
# COMPACT_ATOMS: atom_id res chain seq x y z
N MET A 1 9.25 -20.93 -2.18
CA MET A 1 9.14 -19.47 -2.07
C MET A 1 8.86 -19.12 -0.64
N ASP A 2 9.62 -18.21 -0.11
CA ASP A 2 9.47 -17.80 1.26
C ASP A 2 8.39 -16.72 1.38
N ARG A 3 7.86 -16.61 2.58
CA ARG A 3 6.91 -15.54 2.89
C ARG A 3 7.21 -15.05 4.30
N LYS A 4 7.02 -13.77 4.50
CA LYS A 4 7.28 -13.12 5.78
C LYS A 4 5.97 -12.63 6.37
N PRO A 5 5.61 -13.00 7.59
CA PRO A 5 4.38 -12.49 8.19
C PRO A 5 4.47 -11.00 8.42
N LEU A 6 3.43 -10.27 8.02
CA LEU A 6 3.34 -8.83 8.21
C LEU A 6 2.33 -8.46 9.29
N CYS A 7 1.11 -8.96 9.17
CA CYS A 7 0.02 -8.56 10.05
C CYS A 7 -1.15 -9.52 9.94
N ARG A 8 -2.19 -9.24 10.71
CA ARG A 8 -3.47 -9.91 10.58
C ARG A 8 -4.38 -9.02 9.73
N ALA A 9 -5.25 -9.65 8.95
CA ALA A 9 -6.17 -8.91 8.08
C ALA A 9 -7.01 -7.89 8.86
N ALA A 10 -7.44 -8.25 10.07
CA ALA A 10 -8.26 -7.37 10.89
C ALA A 10 -7.53 -6.10 11.36
N GLU A 11 -6.20 -6.07 11.29
CA GLU A 11 -5.42 -4.89 11.67
C GLU A 11 -5.51 -3.77 10.63
N VAL A 12 -5.99 -4.09 9.43
CA VAL A 12 -6.09 -3.11 8.34
C VAL A 12 -7.55 -3.03 7.89
N PRO A 13 -8.34 -2.13 8.49
CA PRO A 13 -9.74 -1.93 8.07
C PRO A 13 -9.84 -1.48 6.61
N VAL A 14 -11.03 -1.63 6.03
CA VAL A 14 -11.27 -1.22 4.64
C VAL A 14 -10.90 0.25 4.45
N ASN A 15 -10.16 0.52 3.39
CA ASN A 15 -9.64 1.84 3.01
C ASN A 15 -8.59 2.40 3.97
N ALA A 16 -8.12 1.59 4.93
CA ALA A 16 -7.02 1.99 5.81
C ALA A 16 -5.68 1.68 5.15
N ILE A 17 -4.67 2.46 5.52
CA ILE A 17 -3.29 2.26 5.15
C ILE A 17 -2.52 2.06 6.45
N LYS A 18 -1.84 0.93 6.60
CA LYS A 18 -1.05 0.65 7.80
C LYS A 18 0.36 0.26 7.41
N GLN A 19 1.34 0.80 8.13
CA GLN A 19 2.74 0.48 7.87
C GLN A 19 3.19 -0.64 8.79
N PHE A 20 3.80 -1.66 8.20
CA PHE A 20 4.44 -2.76 8.94
C PHE A 20 5.86 -2.87 8.41
N ASP A 21 6.85 -2.58 9.26
CA ASP A 21 8.23 -2.49 8.85
C ASP A 21 8.37 -1.41 7.77
N LYS A 22 8.85 -1.74 6.59
CA LYS A 22 9.01 -0.78 5.48
C LYS A 22 7.96 -1.00 4.39
N VAL A 23 6.85 -1.59 4.74
CA VAL A 23 5.79 -1.95 3.80
C VAL A 23 4.48 -1.35 4.27
N CYS A 24 3.77 -0.67 3.37
CA CYS A 24 2.41 -0.23 3.62
C CYS A 24 1.45 -1.30 3.11
N VAL A 25 0.51 -1.71 3.97
CA VAL A 25 -0.56 -2.62 3.60
C VAL A 25 -1.86 -1.83 3.52
N VAL A 26 -2.58 -2.00 2.43
CA VAL A 26 -3.80 -1.26 2.14
C VAL A 26 -4.93 -2.25 1.88
N ASN A 27 -6.05 -2.06 2.56
CA ASN A 27 -7.22 -2.91 2.39
C ASN A 27 -8.21 -2.23 1.44
N ALA A 28 -8.38 -2.79 0.24
CA ALA A 28 -9.30 -2.24 -0.76
C ALA A 28 -10.71 -2.83 -0.65
N GLY A 29 -10.97 -3.63 0.37
CA GLY A 29 -12.28 -4.27 0.57
C GLY A 29 -12.33 -5.65 -0.05
N ASP A 30 -12.05 -5.76 -1.33
CA ASP A 30 -12.03 -7.04 -2.05
C ASP A 30 -10.64 -7.69 -2.06
N ARG A 31 -9.58 -6.93 -1.73
CA ARG A 31 -8.22 -7.45 -1.71
C ARG A 31 -7.31 -6.51 -0.93
N PHE A 32 -6.11 -7.01 -0.62
CA PHE A 32 -5.06 -6.22 0.01
C PHE A 32 -3.98 -5.89 -1.01
N PHE A 33 -3.41 -4.69 -0.87
CA PHE A 33 -2.25 -4.27 -1.64
C PHE A 33 -1.09 -3.99 -0.69
N ALA A 34 0.13 -4.14 -1.19
CA ALA A 34 1.32 -3.72 -0.46
C ALA A 34 2.18 -2.85 -1.34
N CYS A 35 2.73 -1.80 -0.75
CA CYS A 35 3.57 -0.86 -1.48
C CYS A 35 4.67 -0.34 -0.57
N GLN A 36 5.61 0.41 -1.17
CA GLN A 36 6.66 1.07 -0.41
C GLN A 36 6.06 1.99 0.65
N SER A 37 6.75 2.15 1.78
CA SER A 37 6.25 2.94 2.89
C SER A 37 6.50 4.44 2.74
N ALA A 38 7.49 4.83 1.94
CA ALA A 38 7.85 6.23 1.76
C ALA A 38 7.42 6.74 0.39
N CYS A 39 6.90 7.97 0.35
CA CYS A 39 6.56 8.62 -0.91
C CYS A 39 7.82 8.78 -1.76
N PRO A 40 7.83 8.34 -3.03
CA PRO A 40 9.02 8.48 -3.87
C PRO A 40 9.42 9.93 -4.14
N HIS A 41 8.50 10.88 -3.93
CA HIS A 41 8.77 12.30 -4.11
C HIS A 41 9.65 12.85 -2.99
N GLU A 42 9.26 12.67 -1.72
CA GLU A 42 9.96 13.30 -0.60
C GLU A 42 10.21 12.39 0.60
N GLY A 43 9.92 11.11 0.48
CA GLY A 43 10.15 10.19 1.58
C GLY A 43 9.15 10.31 2.74
N VAL A 44 8.07 11.04 2.55
CA VAL A 44 7.00 11.15 3.55
C VAL A 44 6.28 9.81 3.70
N ALA A 45 5.87 9.50 4.92
CA ALA A 45 5.20 8.23 5.19
C ALA A 45 3.86 8.15 4.46
N LEU A 46 3.71 7.15 3.57
CA LEU A 46 2.47 6.97 2.80
C LEU A 46 1.31 6.50 3.67
N CYS A 47 1.59 5.91 4.84
CA CYS A 47 0.53 5.49 5.75
C CYS A 47 -0.26 6.68 6.32
N ASP A 48 0.29 7.89 6.21
CA ASP A 48 -0.41 9.11 6.62
C ASP A 48 -1.26 9.69 5.48
N GLY A 49 -1.25 9.06 4.32
CA GLY A 49 -2.07 9.47 3.19
C GLY A 49 -3.50 8.95 3.26
N VAL A 50 -4.21 9.01 2.14
CA VAL A 50 -5.58 8.51 2.06
C VAL A 50 -5.72 7.56 0.88
N PHE A 51 -6.68 6.64 1.00
CA PHE A 51 -6.96 5.63 -0.03
C PHE A 51 -8.47 5.54 -0.22
N ASP A 52 -8.91 5.54 -1.48
CA ASP A 52 -10.34 5.58 -1.81
C ASP A 52 -10.89 4.27 -2.40
N GLY A 53 -10.12 3.20 -2.35
CA GLY A 53 -10.48 1.91 -2.96
C GLY A 53 -9.68 1.60 -4.21
N ASP A 54 -9.00 2.58 -4.78
CA ASP A 54 -8.10 2.42 -5.92
C ASP A 54 -6.90 3.34 -5.80
N VAL A 55 -7.12 4.62 -5.55
CA VAL A 55 -6.07 5.64 -5.58
C VAL A 55 -5.56 5.95 -4.19
N LEU A 56 -4.25 5.82 -4.03
CA LEU A 56 -3.52 6.23 -2.82
C LEU A 56 -2.99 7.64 -3.06
N THR A 57 -3.28 8.55 -2.14
CA THR A 57 -2.85 9.95 -2.22
C THR A 57 -1.90 10.28 -1.08
N CYS A 58 -0.72 10.81 -1.44
CA CYS A 58 0.20 11.40 -0.48
C CYS A 58 -0.27 12.82 -0.19
N LEU A 59 -0.56 13.13 1.08
CA LEU A 59 -1.16 14.43 1.41
C LEU A 59 -0.19 15.60 1.38
N GLU A 60 1.13 15.35 1.36
CA GLU A 60 2.10 16.43 1.35
C GLU A 60 2.07 17.22 0.03
N HIS A 61 2.12 16.51 -1.11
CA HIS A 61 2.16 17.16 -2.42
C HIS A 61 1.10 16.64 -3.38
N LEU A 62 0.16 15.85 -2.86
CA LEU A 62 -0.97 15.29 -3.61
C LEU A 62 -0.56 14.40 -4.78
N TRP A 63 0.59 13.73 -4.65
CA TRP A 63 0.96 12.68 -5.59
C TRP A 63 0.01 11.50 -5.39
N GLN A 64 -0.42 10.90 -6.48
CA GLN A 64 -1.43 9.85 -6.46
C GLN A 64 -1.00 8.66 -7.31
N TRP A 65 -1.43 7.48 -6.90
CA TRP A 65 -1.14 6.25 -7.65
C TRP A 65 -2.36 5.34 -7.60
N SER A 66 -2.63 4.69 -8.74
CA SER A 66 -3.66 3.64 -8.78
C SER A 66 -3.03 2.33 -8.32
N LEU A 67 -3.48 1.81 -7.19
CA LEU A 67 -2.94 0.54 -6.69
C LEU A 67 -3.46 -0.63 -7.53
N ARG A 68 -4.69 -0.54 -8.04
CA ARG A 68 -5.25 -1.59 -8.90
C ARG A 68 -4.55 -1.67 -10.24
N ALA A 69 -3.91 -0.58 -10.66
CA ALA A 69 -3.11 -0.54 -11.88
C ALA A 69 -1.62 -0.77 -11.62
N GLY A 70 -1.29 -1.38 -10.47
CA GLY A 70 0.09 -1.73 -10.15
C GLY A 70 0.96 -0.57 -9.71
N GLY A 71 0.37 0.46 -9.13
CA GLY A 71 1.12 1.64 -8.68
C GLY A 71 1.32 2.67 -9.78
N GLU A 72 0.46 2.67 -10.79
CA GLU A 72 0.55 3.62 -11.89
C GLU A 72 0.35 5.05 -11.41
N PRO A 73 1.25 5.99 -11.77
CA PRO A 73 1.11 7.38 -11.33
C PRO A 73 -0.13 8.06 -11.91
N ARG A 74 -0.75 8.90 -11.09
CA ARG A 74 -1.91 9.69 -11.45
C ARG A 74 -1.65 11.14 -11.05
N GLY A 75 -2.38 12.07 -11.66
CA GLY A 75 -2.29 13.49 -11.30
C GLY A 75 -0.87 14.02 -11.40
N LEU A 76 -0.34 14.50 -10.29
CA LEU A 76 0.97 15.15 -10.23
C LEU A 76 2.13 14.17 -10.08
N ALA A 77 1.86 12.88 -9.82
CA ALA A 77 2.93 11.91 -9.60
C ALA A 77 3.74 11.68 -10.86
N GLU A 78 5.07 11.73 -10.72
CA GLU A 78 6.00 11.59 -11.85
C GLU A 78 6.70 10.23 -11.89
N ARG A 79 6.52 9.40 -10.86
CA ARG A 79 7.14 8.09 -10.76
C ARG A 79 6.12 7.08 -10.28
N PRO A 80 6.23 5.83 -10.73
CA PRO A 80 5.35 4.78 -10.23
C PRO A 80 5.67 4.46 -8.77
N LEU A 81 4.69 3.93 -8.07
CA LEU A 81 4.83 3.42 -6.72
C LEU A 81 5.34 1.98 -6.79
N GLU A 82 6.33 1.64 -5.97
CA GLU A 82 6.81 0.27 -5.91
C GLU A 82 5.80 -0.59 -5.17
N MET A 83 5.34 -1.64 -5.85
CA MET A 83 4.34 -2.57 -5.30
C MET A 83 5.01 -3.88 -4.93
N TYR A 84 4.49 -4.52 -3.88
CA TYR A 84 4.98 -5.83 -3.44
C TYR A 84 3.84 -6.84 -3.50
N GLU A 85 4.18 -8.12 -3.65
CA GLU A 85 3.19 -9.17 -3.66
C GLU A 85 2.87 -9.64 -2.24
N LEU A 86 1.60 -9.87 -1.99
CA LEU A 86 1.11 -10.38 -0.72
C LEU A 86 0.47 -11.75 -0.92
N GLU A 87 0.49 -12.53 0.14
CA GLU A 87 -0.29 -13.75 0.24
C GLU A 87 -1.16 -13.63 1.48
N VAL A 88 -2.47 -13.83 1.32
CA VAL A 88 -3.40 -13.84 2.44
C VAL A 88 -3.82 -15.26 2.69
N ASP A 89 -3.57 -15.76 3.89
CA ASP A 89 -3.87 -17.13 4.27
C ASP A 89 -4.72 -17.08 5.55
N GLY A 90 -6.02 -17.37 5.41
CA GLY A 90 -6.94 -17.20 6.51
C GLY A 90 -7.03 -15.72 6.88
N ASP A 91 -6.68 -15.38 8.12
CA ASP A 91 -6.68 -14.00 8.59
C ASP A 91 -5.26 -13.40 8.65
N ALA A 92 -4.27 -14.10 8.14
CA ALA A 92 -2.88 -13.64 8.19
C ALA A 92 -2.44 -13.11 6.83
N VAL A 93 -1.68 -12.01 6.85
CA VAL A 93 -1.15 -11.37 5.66
C VAL A 93 0.36 -11.51 5.65
N TYR A 94 0.88 -12.07 4.57
CA TYR A 94 2.31 -12.35 4.40
C TYR A 94 2.86 -11.57 3.21
N LEU A 95 4.09 -11.11 3.36
CA LEU A 95 4.85 -10.54 2.25
C LEU A 95 5.58 -11.69 1.53
N LYS A 96 5.40 -11.80 0.23
CA LYS A 96 6.13 -12.79 -0.57
C LYS A 96 7.54 -12.27 -0.84
N THR A 97 8.51 -13.09 -0.53
CA THR A 97 9.92 -12.70 -0.70
C THR A 97 10.66 -13.57 -1.71
#